data_90a6897831f05619abf6c5363770206e
#
_entry.id   90a6897831f05619abf6c5363770206e
#
_cell.length_a   1.000
_cell.length_b   1.000
_cell.length_c   1.000
_cell.angle_alpha   90.00
_cell.angle_beta   90.00
_cell.angle_gamma   90.00
#
_symmetry.space_group_name_H-M   'P 1'
#
loop_
_entity.id
_entity.type
_entity.pdbx_description
1 polymer ?
#
loop_
_entity_poly.entity_id
_entity_poly.type
_entity_poly.pdbx_seq_one_letter_code
_entity_poly.pdbx_strand_id
1 'polypeptide(L)'
;MRPIPRKSNWKTLSSSLLGSSFVVGIASAQVPEEYVKETYLPVVIEQDFQTTMEQDVKQRTKVLEQQRKLLEERYDLSDRSSEVMMSGDIKAVQEGVRVKLSNDMTWEKLIEMSPEEIRQQALFPKGFLPLPHVKHEVGGQVFPQDQIDAIKEQEGRDLNRFDVEFDIPKHFLPEFPPPIFLNSRPDLGDVSQGKVLTIKNYYDLMEGILTPVQMEGLRLLLTPFPQQQFNQTEDRKSAEPSLGVSCLDCHTNGHTNGAFHLNPDNRPQAARLRLDTVSLRGMFNQQIHGSKRSLRSVEDFTEFEQRTAYFDGDHVIAAKKGVHLPDRTSQVAMMAQMQNMLDFPPAPKLDTFGLLDPATATEQELKGQELFMGKARCAQCHAPPFYLDDKMHDLKVERFYEPQMIKEQYIHAEGPIKTFTLRGIKDSPPYLHDGRLLTLEDTVEFFNLIQNLKLNKEEKEAVVAFMRTL
;
A
#
# COMPACT_ATOMS: atom_id res chain seq x y z
N MET A 1 11.88 15.59 -57.72
CA MET A 1 11.32 14.24 -57.56
C MET A 1 12.24 13.24 -58.27
N ARG A 2 12.99 12.46 -57.54
CA ARG A 2 13.71 11.29 -58.05
C ARG A 2 13.50 10.14 -57.07
N PRO A 3 13.24 8.89 -57.51
CA PRO A 3 12.90 7.77 -56.65
C PRO A 3 14.18 7.09 -56.09
N ILE A 4 14.08 6.60 -54.87
CA ILE A 4 15.12 5.83 -54.14
C ILE A 4 14.95 4.35 -54.53
N PRO A 5 16.01 3.62 -54.93
CA PRO A 5 15.93 2.19 -55.23
C PRO A 5 16.01 1.34 -53.94
N ARG A 6 15.10 0.36 -53.85
CA ARG A 6 15.23 -0.80 -52.94
C ARG A 6 16.15 -1.82 -53.56
N LYS A 7 17.10 -2.37 -52.77
CA LYS A 7 17.52 -3.78 -52.65
C LYS A 7 18.86 -3.90 -51.91
N SER A 8 18.86 -4.60 -50.82
CA SER A 8 20.08 -5.33 -50.40
C SER A 8 19.68 -6.67 -49.76
N ASN A 9 20.18 -7.72 -50.36
CA ASN A 9 20.10 -9.11 -49.99
C ASN A 9 20.92 -9.36 -48.72
N TRP A 10 20.30 -10.00 -47.76
CA TRP A 10 21.03 -10.60 -46.63
C TRP A 10 21.18 -12.09 -46.93
N LYS A 11 22.44 -12.50 -47.17
CA LYS A 11 22.85 -13.90 -47.24
C LYS A 11 23.00 -14.44 -45.84
N THR A 12 22.34 -15.56 -45.61
CA THR A 12 22.53 -16.47 -44.48
C THR A 12 23.98 -16.95 -44.35
N LEU A 13 24.58 -16.69 -43.23
CA LEU A 13 25.78 -17.38 -42.75
C LEU A 13 25.34 -18.33 -41.62
N SER A 14 25.38 -19.62 -41.94
CA SER A 14 25.28 -20.71 -40.97
C SER A 14 26.65 -20.92 -40.32
N SER A 15 26.74 -20.68 -39.03
CA SER A 15 27.86 -21.20 -38.22
C SER A 15 27.26 -21.98 -37.04
N SER A 16 27.48 -23.29 -37.12
CA SER A 16 27.22 -24.25 -36.05
C SER A 16 28.16 -24.02 -34.88
N LEU A 17 27.67 -23.56 -33.77
CA LEU A 17 28.33 -23.62 -32.47
C LEU A 17 27.41 -24.43 -31.53
N LEU A 18 27.84 -25.66 -31.25
CA LEU A 18 27.34 -26.51 -30.17
C LEU A 18 27.70 -25.81 -28.84
N GLY A 19 26.71 -25.08 -28.32
CA GLY A 19 26.75 -24.53 -26.98
C GLY A 19 25.73 -25.27 -26.13
N SER A 20 26.19 -26.01 -25.14
CA SER A 20 25.40 -26.64 -24.12
C SER A 20 24.62 -25.57 -23.36
N SER A 21 23.35 -25.35 -23.71
CA SER A 21 22.46 -24.50 -22.95
C SER A 21 22.05 -25.23 -21.68
N PHE A 22 22.62 -24.89 -20.55
CA PHE A 22 22.03 -25.16 -19.26
C PHE A 22 20.73 -24.34 -19.18
N VAL A 23 19.61 -24.94 -19.49
CA VAL A 23 18.30 -24.42 -19.14
C VAL A 23 18.16 -24.66 -17.64
N VAL A 24 18.49 -23.63 -16.85
CA VAL A 24 18.04 -23.58 -15.46
C VAL A 24 16.53 -23.41 -15.56
N GLY A 25 15.81 -24.50 -15.42
CA GLY A 25 14.36 -24.48 -15.27
C GLY A 25 14.04 -23.74 -13.98
N ILE A 26 13.63 -22.48 -14.10
CA ILE A 26 12.87 -21.82 -13.03
C ILE A 26 11.56 -22.61 -12.95
N ALA A 27 11.47 -23.51 -11.98
CA ALA A 27 10.19 -24.10 -11.62
C ALA A 27 9.32 -22.94 -11.12
N SER A 28 8.54 -22.34 -12.02
CA SER A 28 7.43 -21.51 -11.61
C SER A 28 6.51 -22.42 -10.79
N ALA A 29 6.35 -22.13 -9.51
CA ALA A 29 5.34 -22.79 -8.70
C ALA A 29 4.00 -22.56 -9.42
N GLN A 30 3.50 -23.60 -10.08
CA GLN A 30 2.22 -23.53 -10.77
C GLN A 30 1.14 -23.53 -9.69
N VAL A 31 0.28 -22.51 -9.73
CA VAL A 31 -0.95 -22.49 -8.93
C VAL A 31 -1.74 -23.76 -9.27
N PRO A 32 -2.18 -24.56 -8.30
CA PRO A 32 -2.98 -25.75 -8.58
C PRO A 32 -4.17 -25.43 -9.48
N GLU A 33 -4.50 -26.32 -10.39
CA GLU A 33 -5.58 -26.12 -11.37
C GLU A 33 -6.94 -25.83 -10.71
N GLU A 34 -7.19 -26.40 -9.55
CA GLU A 34 -8.39 -26.15 -8.75
C GLU A 34 -8.54 -24.68 -8.35
N TYR A 35 -7.46 -24.00 -7.95
CA TYR A 35 -7.49 -22.56 -7.63
C TYR A 35 -7.73 -21.70 -8.87
N VAL A 36 -7.18 -22.10 -10.01
CA VAL A 36 -7.42 -21.40 -11.28
C VAL A 36 -8.89 -21.49 -11.67
N LYS A 37 -9.49 -22.67 -11.53
CA LYS A 37 -10.91 -22.89 -11.84
C LYS A 37 -11.82 -22.05 -10.95
N GLU A 38 -11.64 -22.11 -9.64
CA GLU A 38 -12.44 -21.31 -8.69
C GLU A 38 -12.29 -19.80 -8.94
N THR A 39 -11.08 -19.36 -9.28
CA THR A 39 -10.75 -17.96 -9.51
C THR A 39 -11.48 -17.35 -10.71
N TYR A 40 -11.74 -18.14 -11.75
CA TYR A 40 -12.37 -17.65 -12.98
C TYR A 40 -13.86 -18.00 -13.11
N LEU A 41 -14.40 -18.78 -12.20
CA LEU A 41 -15.84 -19.07 -12.20
C LEU A 41 -16.64 -17.84 -11.82
N PRO A 42 -17.79 -17.59 -12.49
CA PRO A 42 -18.71 -16.54 -12.06
C PRO A 42 -19.21 -16.85 -10.65
N VAL A 43 -19.13 -15.85 -9.78
CA VAL A 43 -19.74 -15.97 -8.45
C VAL A 43 -21.22 -15.70 -8.58
N VAL A 44 -22.06 -16.70 -8.31
CA VAL A 44 -23.51 -16.53 -8.25
C VAL A 44 -23.86 -16.11 -6.82
N ILE A 45 -24.38 -14.91 -6.69
CA ILE A 45 -24.79 -14.35 -5.41
C ILE A 45 -26.30 -14.16 -5.44
N GLU A 46 -26.98 -14.94 -4.63
CA GLU A 46 -28.46 -14.91 -4.51
C GLU A 46 -28.94 -14.06 -3.33
N GLN A 47 -28.02 -13.72 -2.43
CA GLN A 47 -28.35 -13.04 -1.18
C GLN A 47 -28.23 -11.52 -1.35
N ASP A 48 -29.17 -10.77 -0.78
CA ASP A 48 -29.10 -9.32 -0.76
C ASP A 48 -27.97 -8.81 0.17
N PHE A 49 -27.53 -7.57 -0.06
CA PHE A 49 -26.43 -6.97 0.67
C PHE A 49 -26.72 -6.85 2.17
N GLN A 50 -27.91 -6.46 2.55
CA GLN A 50 -28.29 -6.29 3.95
C GLN A 50 -28.17 -7.60 4.73
N THR A 51 -28.72 -8.68 4.16
CA THR A 51 -28.61 -10.03 4.76
C THR A 51 -27.15 -10.47 4.90
N THR A 52 -26.31 -10.18 3.91
CA THR A 52 -24.86 -10.47 3.95
C THR A 52 -24.18 -9.71 5.10
N MET A 53 -24.43 -8.41 5.21
CA MET A 53 -23.85 -7.58 6.28
C MET A 53 -24.31 -8.03 7.67
N GLU A 54 -25.55 -8.40 7.83
CA GLU A 54 -26.07 -8.93 9.11
C GLU A 54 -25.38 -10.24 9.51
N GLN A 55 -25.09 -11.11 8.55
CA GLN A 55 -24.34 -12.34 8.80
C GLN A 55 -22.89 -12.06 9.17
N ASP A 56 -22.23 -11.17 8.43
CA ASP A 56 -20.84 -10.78 8.70
C ASP A 56 -20.69 -10.16 10.09
N VAL A 57 -21.60 -9.27 10.48
CA VAL A 57 -21.64 -8.67 11.83
C VAL A 57 -21.78 -9.73 12.92
N LYS A 58 -22.62 -10.76 12.73
CA LYS A 58 -22.77 -11.87 13.69
C LYS A 58 -21.49 -12.67 13.89
N GLN A 59 -20.65 -12.77 12.85
CA GLN A 59 -19.39 -13.53 12.91
C GLN A 59 -18.19 -12.68 13.30
N ARG A 60 -18.34 -11.36 13.34
CA ARG A 60 -17.26 -10.38 13.53
C ARG A 60 -16.34 -10.73 14.70
N THR A 61 -16.88 -11.00 15.88
CA THR A 61 -16.10 -11.30 17.08
C THR A 61 -15.16 -12.49 16.86
N LYS A 62 -15.69 -13.58 16.28
CA LYS A 62 -14.91 -14.78 15.98
C LYS A 62 -13.80 -14.50 14.97
N VAL A 63 -14.10 -13.75 13.91
CA VAL A 63 -13.11 -13.38 12.89
C VAL A 63 -12.00 -12.52 13.50
N LEU A 64 -12.35 -11.50 14.27
CA LEU A 64 -11.37 -10.63 14.92
C LEU A 64 -10.47 -11.37 15.91
N GLU A 65 -11.02 -12.32 16.69
CA GLU A 65 -10.23 -13.17 17.57
C GLU A 65 -9.21 -14.04 16.81
N GLN A 66 -9.62 -14.63 15.69
CA GLN A 66 -8.73 -15.40 14.83
C GLN A 66 -7.61 -14.53 14.24
N GLN A 67 -7.96 -13.35 13.77
CA GLN A 67 -6.99 -12.41 13.20
C GLN A 67 -6.02 -11.89 14.26
N ARG A 68 -6.52 -11.53 15.44
CA ARG A 68 -5.67 -11.13 16.55
C ARG A 68 -4.64 -12.22 16.91
N LYS A 69 -5.07 -13.47 16.96
CA LYS A 69 -4.17 -14.60 17.21
C LYS A 69 -3.06 -14.70 16.16
N LEU A 70 -3.41 -14.52 14.88
CA LEU A 70 -2.42 -14.50 13.79
C LEU A 70 -1.42 -13.34 13.93
N LEU A 71 -1.89 -12.16 14.32
CA LEU A 71 -1.02 -11.02 14.57
C LEU A 71 -0.10 -11.27 15.78
N GLU A 72 -0.64 -11.82 16.87
CA GLU A 72 0.13 -12.16 18.07
C GLU A 72 1.22 -13.20 17.82
N GLU A 73 1.06 -14.08 16.85
CA GLU A 73 2.13 -15.00 16.43
C GLU A 73 3.30 -14.29 15.72
N ARG A 74 3.02 -13.19 15.03
CA ARG A 74 3.99 -12.45 14.21
C ARG A 74 4.68 -11.33 14.95
N TYR A 75 3.93 -10.64 15.83
CA TYR A 75 4.34 -9.35 16.38
C TYR A 75 4.14 -9.27 17.90
N ASP A 76 4.93 -8.40 18.50
CA ASP A 76 4.63 -7.83 19.81
C ASP A 76 3.64 -6.66 19.61
N LEU A 77 2.40 -6.88 20.00
CA LEU A 77 1.30 -5.91 19.82
C LEU A 77 1.16 -4.92 20.99
N SER A 78 2.11 -4.88 21.93
CA SER A 78 2.05 -3.91 23.04
C SER A 78 2.15 -2.47 22.54
N ASP A 79 1.44 -1.54 23.19
CA ASP A 79 1.56 -0.11 22.90
C ASP A 79 2.87 0.43 23.49
N ARG A 80 3.72 0.96 22.61
CA ARG A 80 4.98 1.66 22.95
C ARG A 80 5.08 2.92 22.12
N SER A 81 4.48 3.96 22.63
CA SER A 81 4.52 5.27 21.99
C SER A 81 5.87 5.94 22.21
N SER A 82 6.45 6.48 21.15
CA SER A 82 7.63 7.35 21.22
C SER A 82 7.27 8.77 21.64
N GLU A 83 8.29 9.62 21.83
CA GLU A 83 8.08 11.07 22.04
C GLU A 83 7.71 11.79 20.72
N VAL A 84 7.90 11.14 19.57
CA VAL A 84 7.65 11.75 18.26
C VAL A 84 6.17 11.67 17.93
N MET A 85 5.56 12.81 17.65
CA MET A 85 4.17 12.90 17.21
C MET A 85 4.04 12.79 15.69
N MET A 86 2.94 12.23 15.21
CA MET A 86 2.51 12.37 13.82
C MET A 86 2.18 13.82 13.50
N SER A 87 2.04 14.16 12.23
CA SER A 87 2.02 15.57 11.79
C SER A 87 0.76 16.35 12.15
N GLY A 88 -0.30 15.70 12.60
CA GLY A 88 -1.49 16.35 13.17
C GLY A 88 -1.45 16.53 14.68
N ASP A 89 -0.36 16.15 15.33
CA ASP A 89 -0.14 16.27 16.78
C ASP A 89 -1.21 15.56 17.66
N ILE A 90 -1.93 14.60 17.09
CA ILE A 90 -2.99 13.85 17.79
C ILE A 90 -2.46 12.53 18.35
N LYS A 91 -1.47 11.93 17.66
CA LYS A 91 -1.00 10.57 17.95
C LYS A 91 0.51 10.46 17.91
N ALA A 92 1.06 9.77 18.89
CA ALA A 92 2.49 9.44 18.91
C ALA A 92 2.79 8.25 17.97
N VAL A 93 3.97 8.31 17.34
CA VAL A 93 4.50 7.21 16.54
C VAL A 93 4.86 6.04 17.44
N GLN A 94 4.54 4.82 17.04
CA GLN A 94 4.97 3.61 17.74
C GLN A 94 6.45 3.33 17.50
N GLU A 95 7.13 2.76 18.49
CA GLU A 95 8.57 2.50 18.44
C GLU A 95 8.97 1.07 18.76
N GLY A 96 10.20 0.73 18.41
CA GLY A 96 10.85 -0.54 18.65
C GLY A 96 10.48 -1.61 17.63
N VAL A 97 11.35 -2.59 17.49
CA VAL A 97 11.12 -3.76 16.64
C VAL A 97 9.98 -4.59 17.22
N ARG A 98 8.97 -4.86 16.41
CA ARG A 98 7.74 -5.57 16.78
C ARG A 98 7.70 -6.99 16.24
N VAL A 99 8.42 -7.24 15.14
CA VAL A 99 8.52 -8.56 14.55
C VAL A 99 9.21 -9.53 15.51
N LYS A 100 8.55 -10.63 15.81
CA LYS A 100 9.07 -11.67 16.69
C LYS A 100 10.06 -12.59 15.98
N LEU A 101 11.14 -12.90 16.64
CA LEU A 101 12.06 -13.96 16.24
C LEU A 101 11.63 -15.31 16.85
N SER A 102 12.02 -16.40 16.20
CA SER A 102 11.93 -17.74 16.80
C SER A 102 12.84 -17.84 18.03
N ASN A 103 12.50 -18.77 18.93
CA ASN A 103 13.21 -18.97 20.18
C ASN A 103 14.73 -19.10 19.97
N ASP A 104 15.51 -18.47 20.83
CA ASP A 104 16.99 -18.45 20.84
C ASP A 104 17.68 -17.75 19.64
N MET A 105 16.90 -17.13 18.72
CA MET A 105 17.44 -16.34 17.63
C MET A 105 17.55 -14.86 18.03
N THR A 106 18.65 -14.19 17.62
CA THR A 106 18.82 -12.74 17.73
C THR A 106 19.04 -12.14 16.34
N TRP A 107 18.79 -10.84 16.19
CA TRP A 107 19.00 -10.14 14.94
C TRP A 107 20.45 -10.19 14.48
N GLU A 108 21.40 -10.14 15.42
CA GLU A 108 22.84 -10.21 15.15
C GLU A 108 23.26 -11.59 14.60
N LYS A 109 22.65 -12.66 15.12
CA LYS A 109 22.88 -14.01 14.58
C LYS A 109 22.26 -14.16 13.19
N LEU A 110 21.04 -13.66 13.02
CA LEU A 110 20.28 -13.84 11.79
C LEU A 110 20.97 -13.12 10.59
N ILE A 111 21.51 -11.91 10.81
CA ILE A 111 22.17 -11.13 9.77
C ILE A 111 23.48 -11.76 9.27
N GLU A 112 24.14 -12.62 10.05
CA GLU A 112 25.35 -13.33 9.65
C GLU A 112 25.07 -14.60 8.83
N MET A 113 23.81 -15.05 8.77
CA MET A 113 23.38 -16.24 8.03
C MET A 113 23.11 -15.90 6.56
N SER A 114 23.38 -16.84 5.68
CA SER A 114 22.96 -16.74 4.28
C SER A 114 21.45 -16.93 4.12
N PRO A 115 20.84 -16.43 3.04
CA PRO A 115 19.42 -16.68 2.75
C PRO A 115 19.07 -18.17 2.72
N GLU A 116 19.96 -18.99 2.19
CA GLU A 116 19.82 -20.45 2.10
C GLU A 116 19.80 -21.11 3.48
N GLU A 117 20.65 -20.71 4.39
CA GLU A 117 20.68 -21.21 5.78
C GLU A 117 19.40 -20.80 6.52
N ILE A 118 18.98 -19.54 6.38
CA ILE A 118 17.73 -19.03 6.98
C ILE A 118 16.54 -19.85 6.47
N ARG A 119 16.47 -20.09 5.17
CA ARG A 119 15.41 -20.86 4.53
C ARG A 119 15.40 -22.32 5.00
N GLN A 120 16.54 -23.01 4.94
CA GLN A 120 16.66 -24.42 5.32
C GLN A 120 16.32 -24.68 6.78
N GLN A 121 16.60 -23.73 7.66
CA GLN A 121 16.29 -23.82 9.08
C GLN A 121 14.94 -23.18 9.45
N ALA A 122 14.18 -22.68 8.48
CA ALA A 122 12.90 -21.99 8.67
C ALA A 122 12.97 -20.85 9.69
N LEU A 123 14.05 -20.07 9.65
CA LEU A 123 14.31 -18.98 10.60
C LEU A 123 13.85 -17.61 10.12
N PHE A 124 13.32 -17.49 8.89
CA PHE A 124 12.83 -16.20 8.41
C PHE A 124 11.66 -15.72 9.29
N PRO A 125 11.72 -14.48 9.83
CA PRO A 125 10.72 -14.01 10.79
C PRO A 125 9.31 -14.02 10.21
N LYS A 126 8.34 -14.57 10.94
CA LYS A 126 6.94 -14.66 10.47
C LYS A 126 6.36 -13.29 10.09
N GLY A 127 6.72 -12.23 10.82
CA GLY A 127 6.29 -10.86 10.52
C GLY A 127 6.86 -10.30 9.21
N PHE A 128 7.92 -10.88 8.67
CA PHE A 128 8.51 -10.49 7.39
C PHE A 128 7.97 -11.29 6.20
N LEU A 129 7.17 -12.33 6.45
CA LEU A 129 6.53 -13.07 5.38
C LEU A 129 5.45 -12.22 4.70
N PRO A 130 5.32 -12.29 3.36
CA PRO A 130 4.23 -11.64 2.64
C PRO A 130 2.87 -11.95 3.24
N LEU A 131 1.95 -11.01 3.08
CA LEU A 131 0.55 -11.20 3.42
C LEU A 131 -0.21 -11.61 2.15
N PRO A 132 -0.57 -12.90 2.00
CA PRO A 132 -1.26 -13.37 0.81
C PRO A 132 -2.72 -12.97 0.81
N HIS A 133 -3.33 -13.02 -0.37
CA HIS A 133 -4.79 -13.11 -0.45
C HIS A 133 -5.26 -14.37 0.27
N VAL A 134 -6.34 -14.25 1.01
CA VAL A 134 -6.92 -15.36 1.75
C VAL A 134 -8.39 -15.52 1.39
N LYS A 135 -8.77 -16.72 1.03
CA LYS A 135 -10.16 -17.10 0.85
C LYS A 135 -10.77 -17.45 2.20
N HIS A 136 -11.79 -16.72 2.61
CA HIS A 136 -12.57 -17.00 3.81
C HIS A 136 -13.99 -16.45 3.66
N GLU A 137 -14.92 -16.98 4.45
CA GLU A 137 -16.34 -16.65 4.29
C GLU A 137 -16.66 -15.20 4.63
N VAL A 138 -16.00 -14.64 5.63
CA VAL A 138 -16.31 -13.29 6.16
C VAL A 138 -15.12 -12.32 6.16
N GLY A 139 -13.92 -12.68 5.83
CA GLY A 139 -12.78 -11.77 5.79
C GLY A 139 -12.44 -11.08 7.12
N GLY A 140 -11.69 -9.99 7.04
CA GLY A 140 -11.29 -9.15 8.17
C GLY A 140 -11.89 -7.75 8.11
N GLN A 141 -11.67 -6.97 9.17
CA GLN A 141 -12.13 -5.59 9.23
C GLN A 141 -11.23 -4.69 8.38
N VAL A 142 -11.81 -4.02 7.39
CA VAL A 142 -11.09 -3.14 6.44
C VAL A 142 -10.87 -1.76 7.01
N PHE A 143 -11.85 -1.20 7.73
CA PHE A 143 -11.81 0.18 8.22
C PHE A 143 -11.58 0.24 9.73
N PRO A 144 -10.75 1.19 10.21
CA PRO A 144 -10.60 1.45 11.64
C PRO A 144 -11.93 1.82 12.29
N GLN A 145 -12.15 1.44 13.55
CA GLN A 145 -13.41 1.65 14.25
C GLN A 145 -13.80 3.14 14.35
N ASP A 146 -12.83 4.01 14.64
CA ASP A 146 -13.08 5.46 14.72
C ASP A 146 -13.61 6.04 13.41
N GLN A 147 -13.12 5.53 12.28
CA GLN A 147 -13.58 5.94 10.97
C GLN A 147 -15.00 5.40 10.67
N ILE A 148 -15.28 4.15 11.02
CA ILE A 148 -16.63 3.57 10.90
C ILE A 148 -17.63 4.44 11.65
N ASP A 149 -17.30 4.78 12.90
CA ASP A 149 -18.18 5.58 13.77
C ASP A 149 -18.38 7.00 13.21
N ALA A 150 -17.29 7.66 12.78
CA ALA A 150 -17.35 9.01 12.23
C ALA A 150 -18.19 9.09 10.93
N ILE A 151 -17.99 8.16 10.00
CA ILE A 151 -18.76 8.14 8.74
C ILE A 151 -20.22 7.79 8.98
N LYS A 152 -20.48 6.88 9.90
CA LYS A 152 -21.85 6.55 10.29
C LYS A 152 -22.58 7.74 10.93
N GLU A 153 -21.92 8.48 11.81
CA GLU A 153 -22.48 9.69 12.43
C GLU A 153 -22.70 10.80 11.41
N GLN A 154 -21.74 11.07 10.56
CA GLN A 154 -21.79 12.22 9.65
C GLN A 154 -22.61 11.97 8.38
N GLU A 155 -22.55 10.76 7.82
CA GLU A 155 -23.16 10.45 6.52
C GLU A 155 -24.27 9.39 6.59
N GLY A 156 -24.37 8.66 7.69
CA GLY A 156 -25.30 7.53 7.82
C GLY A 156 -24.89 6.27 7.04
N ARG A 157 -23.67 6.27 6.44
CA ARG A 157 -23.12 5.08 5.75
C ARG A 157 -22.49 4.13 6.76
N ASP A 158 -22.66 2.84 6.55
CA ASP A 158 -22.04 1.80 7.36
C ASP A 158 -20.83 1.20 6.63
N LEU A 159 -19.64 1.50 7.14
CA LEU A 159 -18.37 0.98 6.64
C LEU A 159 -17.96 -0.36 7.26
N ASN A 160 -18.81 -1.01 8.05
CA ASN A 160 -18.53 -2.33 8.59
C ASN A 160 -18.37 -3.34 7.45
N ARG A 161 -17.16 -3.81 7.27
CA ARG A 161 -16.78 -4.78 6.23
C ARG A 161 -15.79 -5.79 6.76
N PHE A 162 -15.77 -6.94 6.10
CA PHE A 162 -14.89 -8.04 6.39
C PHE A 162 -14.38 -8.63 5.07
N ASP A 163 -13.31 -8.10 4.54
CA ASP A 163 -12.69 -8.56 3.29
C ASP A 163 -11.15 -8.59 3.33
N VAL A 164 -10.58 -8.52 4.54
CA VAL A 164 -9.15 -8.73 4.78
C VAL A 164 -8.92 -9.68 5.95
N GLU A 165 -7.73 -10.24 6.04
CA GLU A 165 -7.39 -11.24 7.06
C GLU A 165 -7.02 -10.63 8.41
N PHE A 166 -6.32 -9.49 8.43
CA PHE A 166 -5.83 -8.89 9.67
C PHE A 166 -6.60 -7.63 10.03
N ASP A 167 -6.84 -7.50 11.34
CA ASP A 167 -7.28 -6.26 11.97
C ASP A 167 -6.17 -5.75 12.88
N ILE A 168 -5.44 -4.74 12.42
CA ILE A 168 -4.29 -4.18 13.12
C ILE A 168 -4.76 -3.31 14.29
N PRO A 169 -4.16 -3.45 15.50
CA PRO A 169 -4.49 -2.59 16.62
C PRO A 169 -4.33 -1.11 16.30
N LYS A 170 -5.28 -0.30 16.78
CA LYS A 170 -5.39 1.13 16.51
C LYS A 170 -4.08 1.90 16.68
N HIS A 171 -3.26 1.56 17.69
CA HIS A 171 -2.01 2.29 17.96
C HIS A 171 -0.95 2.12 16.84
N PHE A 172 -1.07 1.10 15.97
CA PHE A 172 -0.23 0.94 14.77
C PHE A 172 -0.82 1.55 13.49
N LEU A 173 -1.93 2.21 13.56
CA LEU A 173 -2.54 2.87 12.40
C LEU A 173 -2.16 4.35 12.36
N PRO A 174 -2.34 5.06 11.24
CA PRO A 174 -2.20 6.52 11.17
C PRO A 174 -3.07 7.23 12.22
N GLU A 175 -2.76 8.50 12.48
CA GLU A 175 -3.68 9.33 13.27
C GLU A 175 -5.01 9.55 12.54
N PHE A 176 -6.08 9.76 13.29
CA PHE A 176 -7.40 9.97 12.71
C PHE A 176 -8.13 11.12 13.41
N PRO A 177 -8.66 12.10 12.64
CA PRO A 177 -8.44 12.28 11.22
C PRO A 177 -7.03 12.79 10.91
N PRO A 178 -6.42 12.40 9.78
CA PRO A 178 -5.12 12.92 9.40
C PRO A 178 -5.23 14.37 8.90
N PRO A 179 -4.18 15.20 9.10
CA PRO A 179 -4.14 16.57 8.58
C PRO A 179 -4.06 16.59 7.05
N ILE A 180 -4.54 17.68 6.45
CA ILE A 180 -4.50 17.92 5.00
C ILE A 180 -3.56 19.09 4.72
N PHE A 181 -2.50 18.83 3.95
CA PHE A 181 -1.57 19.86 3.46
C PHE A 181 -1.74 20.01 1.95
N LEU A 182 -1.66 21.27 1.48
CA LEU A 182 -1.85 21.60 0.07
C LEU A 182 -0.61 22.33 -0.48
N ASN A 183 -0.06 21.82 -1.61
CA ASN A 183 1.11 22.42 -2.24
C ASN A 183 0.86 23.83 -2.82
N SER A 184 -0.39 24.16 -3.14
CA SER A 184 -0.79 25.50 -3.60
C SER A 184 -0.95 26.51 -2.46
N ARG A 185 -1.11 26.03 -1.22
CA ARG A 185 -1.39 26.85 -0.04
C ARG A 185 -0.61 26.38 1.21
N PRO A 186 0.73 26.27 1.09
CA PRO A 186 1.57 25.84 2.23
C PRO A 186 1.49 26.82 3.42
N ASP A 187 1.04 28.05 3.16
CA ASP A 187 0.80 29.09 4.18
C ASP A 187 -0.32 28.74 5.16
N LEU A 188 -1.25 27.89 4.80
CA LEU A 188 -2.40 27.54 5.64
C LEU A 188 -2.10 26.39 6.63
N GLY A 189 -1.02 25.63 6.43
CA GLY A 189 -0.77 24.42 7.21
C GLY A 189 -1.88 23.38 7.02
N ASP A 190 -2.36 22.77 8.11
CA ASP A 190 -3.47 21.82 8.06
C ASP A 190 -4.81 22.50 7.76
N VAL A 191 -5.37 22.23 6.58
CA VAL A 191 -6.68 22.76 6.17
C VAL A 191 -7.86 21.88 6.59
N SER A 192 -7.63 20.73 7.21
CA SER A 192 -8.70 19.84 7.69
C SER A 192 -9.44 20.38 8.91
N GLN A 193 -8.82 21.31 9.65
CA GLN A 193 -9.31 21.84 10.94
C GLN A 193 -9.60 20.71 11.95
N GLY A 194 -8.83 19.62 11.91
CA GLY A 194 -9.02 18.45 12.77
C GLY A 194 -10.29 17.64 12.47
N LYS A 195 -10.84 17.74 11.26
CA LYS A 195 -12.06 17.03 10.85
C LYS A 195 -11.78 16.02 9.75
N VAL A 196 -12.53 14.92 9.75
CA VAL A 196 -12.57 14.03 8.59
C VAL A 196 -13.37 14.69 7.48
N LEU A 197 -12.83 14.64 6.27
CA LEU A 197 -13.46 15.18 5.07
C LEU A 197 -14.56 14.22 4.61
N THR A 198 -15.77 14.75 4.44
CA THR A 198 -16.96 13.99 4.03
C THR A 198 -17.70 14.73 2.93
N ILE A 199 -18.61 14.03 2.25
CA ILE A 199 -19.48 14.66 1.24
C ILE A 199 -20.41 15.75 1.86
N LYS A 200 -20.56 15.77 3.18
CA LYS A 200 -21.41 16.74 3.89
C LYS A 200 -20.69 18.05 4.25
N ASN A 201 -19.35 17.99 4.45
CA ASN A 201 -18.60 19.14 4.98
C ASN A 201 -17.49 19.65 4.05
N TYR A 202 -17.19 18.94 2.95
CA TYR A 202 -16.05 19.29 2.08
C TYR A 202 -16.12 20.71 1.53
N TYR A 203 -17.31 21.18 1.18
CA TYR A 203 -17.49 22.50 0.62
C TYR A 203 -17.14 23.58 1.65
N ASP A 204 -17.70 23.49 2.84
CA ASP A 204 -17.49 24.48 3.92
C ASP A 204 -16.01 24.52 4.37
N LEU A 205 -15.31 23.36 4.35
CA LEU A 205 -13.91 23.28 4.72
C LEU A 205 -12.97 23.83 3.64
N MET A 206 -13.34 23.72 2.37
CA MET A 206 -12.46 24.01 1.23
C MET A 206 -12.88 25.25 0.42
N GLU A 207 -13.98 25.92 0.77
CA GLU A 207 -14.41 27.14 0.12
C GLU A 207 -13.35 28.23 0.24
N GLY A 208 -13.03 28.90 -0.88
CA GLY A 208 -11.98 29.91 -0.96
C GLY A 208 -10.54 29.36 -0.95
N ILE A 209 -10.36 28.05 -0.78
CA ILE A 209 -9.04 27.38 -0.81
C ILE A 209 -8.82 26.70 -2.16
N LEU A 210 -9.80 25.91 -2.61
CA LEU A 210 -9.72 25.17 -3.87
C LEU A 210 -10.37 25.92 -5.03
N THR A 211 -9.82 25.71 -6.23
CA THR A 211 -10.47 26.16 -7.47
C THR A 211 -11.75 25.34 -7.74
N PRO A 212 -12.68 25.82 -8.57
CA PRO A 212 -13.90 25.07 -8.90
C PRO A 212 -13.62 23.66 -9.47
N VAL A 213 -12.56 23.49 -10.27
CA VAL A 213 -12.16 22.18 -10.83
C VAL A 213 -11.67 21.24 -9.73
N GLN A 214 -10.86 21.73 -8.81
CA GLN A 214 -10.35 20.95 -7.66
C GLN A 214 -11.48 20.59 -6.69
N MET A 215 -12.41 21.53 -6.46
CA MET A 215 -13.59 21.31 -5.61
C MET A 215 -14.49 20.21 -6.20
N GLU A 216 -14.74 20.24 -7.51
CA GLU A 216 -15.48 19.17 -8.18
C GLU A 216 -14.71 17.83 -8.14
N GLY A 217 -13.40 17.85 -8.31
CA GLY A 217 -12.53 16.67 -8.14
C GLY A 217 -12.67 16.08 -6.74
N LEU A 218 -12.65 16.91 -5.71
CA LEU A 218 -12.84 16.49 -4.33
C LEU A 218 -14.23 15.88 -4.10
N ARG A 219 -15.28 16.54 -4.61
CA ARG A 219 -16.64 16.00 -4.55
C ARG A 219 -16.73 14.60 -5.17
N LEU A 220 -16.09 14.40 -6.32
CA LEU A 220 -16.07 13.10 -7.00
C LEU A 220 -15.32 12.04 -6.20
N LEU A 221 -14.18 12.38 -5.57
CA LEU A 221 -13.42 11.47 -4.71
C LEU A 221 -14.21 11.07 -3.44
N LEU A 222 -15.11 11.94 -2.98
CA LEU A 222 -15.99 11.68 -1.84
C LEU A 222 -17.31 10.99 -2.22
N THR A 223 -17.63 10.85 -3.50
CA THR A 223 -18.86 10.23 -3.96
C THR A 223 -18.79 8.71 -3.80
N PRO A 224 -19.68 8.09 -3.02
CA PRO A 224 -19.68 6.65 -2.82
C PRO A 224 -19.97 5.85 -4.08
N PHE A 225 -19.35 4.69 -4.20
CA PHE A 225 -19.61 3.70 -5.24
C PHE A 225 -20.04 2.35 -4.63
N PRO A 226 -20.73 1.47 -5.35
CA PRO A 226 -21.21 0.20 -4.80
C PRO A 226 -20.08 -0.73 -4.40
N GLN A 227 -20.02 -1.13 -3.13
CA GLN A 227 -18.96 -1.96 -2.55
C GLN A 227 -18.86 -3.35 -3.16
N GLN A 228 -20.00 -4.03 -3.34
CA GLN A 228 -20.02 -5.39 -3.86
C GLN A 228 -19.58 -5.50 -5.31
N GLN A 229 -19.38 -4.37 -5.98
CA GLN A 229 -18.80 -4.32 -7.32
C GLN A 229 -17.31 -4.00 -7.31
N PHE A 230 -16.74 -3.74 -6.13
CA PHE A 230 -15.32 -3.49 -5.96
C PHE A 230 -14.48 -4.66 -6.46
N ASN A 231 -15.00 -5.85 -6.35
CA ASN A 231 -14.32 -7.06 -6.74
C ASN A 231 -15.30 -8.11 -7.24
N GLN A 232 -15.14 -8.61 -8.44
CA GLN A 232 -15.93 -9.75 -8.93
C GLN A 232 -15.25 -11.06 -8.57
N THR A 233 -15.30 -11.41 -7.29
CA THR A 233 -14.68 -12.61 -6.73
C THR A 233 -15.68 -13.33 -5.83
N GLU A 234 -15.26 -14.44 -5.25
CA GLU A 234 -15.96 -15.10 -4.16
C GLU A 234 -16.13 -14.23 -2.91
N ASP A 235 -15.38 -13.12 -2.79
CA ASP A 235 -15.56 -12.13 -1.72
C ASP A 235 -16.83 -11.31 -1.89
N ARG A 236 -17.37 -11.25 -3.09
CA ARG A 236 -18.63 -10.59 -3.39
C ARG A 236 -19.79 -11.44 -2.92
N LYS A 237 -20.56 -10.94 -1.95
CA LYS A 237 -21.58 -11.71 -1.24
C LYS A 237 -23.01 -11.26 -1.46
N SER A 238 -23.25 -10.24 -2.28
CA SER A 238 -24.61 -9.77 -2.59
C SER A 238 -24.77 -9.46 -4.06
N ALA A 239 -25.99 -9.63 -4.57
CA ALA A 239 -26.37 -9.31 -5.94
C ALA A 239 -26.63 -7.81 -6.15
N GLU A 240 -27.12 -7.14 -5.10
CA GLU A 240 -27.57 -5.76 -5.17
C GLU A 240 -26.47 -4.77 -4.77
N PRO A 241 -26.42 -3.59 -5.41
CA PRO A 241 -25.52 -2.51 -5.04
C PRO A 241 -25.81 -1.98 -3.64
N SER A 242 -24.74 -1.72 -2.86
CA SER A 242 -24.83 -0.98 -1.61
C SER A 242 -24.57 0.51 -1.81
N LEU A 243 -24.74 1.33 -0.78
CA LEU A 243 -24.28 2.72 -0.78
C LEU A 243 -22.76 2.82 -0.94
N GLY A 244 -22.05 1.77 -0.55
CA GLY A 244 -20.64 1.58 -0.85
C GLY A 244 -19.68 2.47 -0.10
N VAL A 245 -18.50 2.56 -0.68
CA VAL A 245 -17.37 3.35 -0.19
C VAL A 245 -17.01 4.44 -1.19
N SER A 246 -16.34 5.49 -0.71
CA SER A 246 -15.71 6.50 -1.56
C SER A 246 -14.18 6.28 -1.60
N CYS A 247 -13.49 6.95 -2.51
CA CYS A 247 -12.01 6.90 -2.56
C CYS A 247 -11.41 7.39 -1.22
N LEU A 248 -11.97 8.44 -0.64
CA LEU A 248 -11.47 9.02 0.60
C LEU A 248 -11.87 8.26 1.87
N ASP A 249 -12.64 7.19 1.77
CA ASP A 249 -12.81 6.27 2.91
C ASP A 249 -11.53 5.45 3.15
N CYS A 250 -10.83 5.01 2.10
CA CYS A 250 -9.52 4.36 2.24
C CYS A 250 -8.39 5.39 2.31
N HIS A 251 -8.44 6.41 1.47
CA HIS A 251 -7.47 7.53 1.45
C HIS A 251 -7.96 8.70 2.30
N THR A 252 -8.18 8.46 3.59
CA THR A 252 -8.78 9.44 4.51
C THR A 252 -8.04 10.77 4.47
N ASN A 253 -8.77 11.85 4.21
CA ASN A 253 -8.22 13.20 4.07
C ASN A 253 -7.07 13.30 3.04
N GLY A 254 -7.06 12.44 2.02
CA GLY A 254 -5.97 12.36 1.04
C GLY A 254 -4.71 11.68 1.56
N HIS A 255 -4.77 11.09 2.74
CA HIS A 255 -3.69 10.29 3.32
C HIS A 255 -4.04 8.79 3.22
N THR A 256 -3.72 8.00 4.22
CA THR A 256 -4.10 6.60 4.35
C THR A 256 -4.81 6.38 5.69
N ASN A 257 -5.67 5.38 5.75
CA ASN A 257 -6.22 4.90 7.01
C ASN A 257 -5.46 3.68 7.58
N GLY A 258 -4.41 3.21 6.90
CA GLY A 258 -3.66 2.01 7.26
C GLY A 258 -4.43 0.71 7.05
N ALA A 259 -5.56 0.76 6.34
CA ALA A 259 -6.36 -0.43 6.04
C ALA A 259 -5.81 -1.20 4.84
N PHE A 260 -6.12 -2.48 4.82
CA PHE A 260 -5.70 -3.37 3.75
C PHE A 260 -6.84 -3.60 2.76
N HIS A 261 -6.48 -3.83 1.52
CA HIS A 261 -7.40 -4.29 0.50
C HIS A 261 -6.75 -5.37 -0.37
N LEU A 262 -7.57 -6.08 -1.13
CA LEU A 262 -7.07 -7.04 -2.10
C LEU A 262 -6.71 -6.32 -3.40
N ASN A 263 -5.63 -6.75 -4.04
CA ASN A 263 -5.27 -6.22 -5.36
C ASN A 263 -6.33 -6.67 -6.39
N PRO A 264 -7.20 -5.76 -6.89
CA PRO A 264 -8.42 -6.16 -7.59
C PRO A 264 -8.20 -6.74 -8.98
N ASP A 265 -7.04 -6.55 -9.59
CA ASP A 265 -6.81 -6.92 -10.98
C ASP A 265 -5.73 -7.99 -11.20
N ASN A 266 -5.21 -8.61 -10.15
CA ASN A 266 -4.40 -9.81 -10.32
C ASN A 266 -5.26 -10.98 -10.83
N ARG A 267 -4.70 -11.73 -11.77
CA ARG A 267 -5.31 -12.95 -12.33
C ARG A 267 -4.25 -14.07 -12.35
N PRO A 268 -4.59 -15.28 -11.97
CA PRO A 268 -5.84 -15.68 -11.31
C PRO A 268 -6.03 -15.01 -9.96
N GLN A 269 -7.26 -14.96 -9.47
CA GLN A 269 -7.57 -14.27 -8.20
C GLN A 269 -6.84 -14.86 -7.00
N ALA A 270 -6.62 -16.16 -6.97
CA ALA A 270 -5.80 -16.83 -5.95
C ALA A 270 -4.37 -16.27 -5.85
N ALA A 271 -3.87 -15.60 -6.89
CA ALA A 271 -2.57 -14.93 -6.89
C ALA A 271 -2.64 -13.47 -6.40
N ARG A 272 -3.78 -12.98 -5.96
CA ARG A 272 -3.90 -11.64 -5.40
C ARG A 272 -3.13 -11.56 -4.09
N LEU A 273 -2.37 -10.50 -3.96
CA LEU A 273 -1.69 -10.15 -2.73
C LEU A 273 -2.46 -9.04 -2.04
N ARG A 274 -2.36 -8.99 -0.73
CA ARG A 274 -2.85 -7.85 0.03
C ARG A 274 -2.06 -6.61 -0.34
N LEU A 275 -2.75 -5.49 -0.38
CA LEU A 275 -2.15 -4.18 -0.51
C LEU A 275 -2.56 -3.31 0.67
N ASP A 276 -1.60 -2.57 1.19
CA ASP A 276 -1.88 -1.47 2.11
C ASP A 276 -2.36 -0.25 1.32
N THR A 277 -3.27 0.51 1.92
CA THR A 277 -3.74 1.76 1.35
C THR A 277 -2.66 2.81 1.43
N VAL A 278 -2.14 3.24 0.30
CA VAL A 278 -1.06 4.23 0.22
C VAL A 278 -1.58 5.66 0.47
N SER A 279 -0.71 6.54 0.97
CA SER A 279 -0.97 7.96 1.02
C SER A 279 -1.06 8.56 -0.40
N LEU A 280 -1.98 9.52 -0.61
CA LEU A 280 -2.03 10.33 -1.84
C LEU A 280 -1.16 11.59 -1.74
N ARG A 281 -0.50 11.85 -0.60
CA ARG A 281 0.41 12.98 -0.44
C ARG A 281 1.58 12.87 -1.39
N GLY A 282 1.88 13.95 -2.10
CA GLY A 282 2.99 14.01 -3.04
C GLY A 282 2.77 13.33 -4.38
N MET A 283 1.52 13.05 -4.79
CA MET A 283 1.22 12.48 -6.11
C MET A 283 1.78 13.34 -7.26
N PHE A 284 1.85 14.66 -7.07
CA PHE A 284 2.33 15.63 -8.07
C PHE A 284 3.79 15.42 -8.52
N ASN A 285 4.61 14.73 -7.73
CA ASN A 285 6.02 14.51 -8.05
C ASN A 285 6.35 13.04 -8.36
N GLN A 286 5.37 12.19 -8.51
CA GLN A 286 5.55 10.78 -8.86
C GLN A 286 5.27 10.55 -10.34
N GLN A 287 6.14 9.79 -11.01
CA GLN A 287 6.03 9.50 -12.44
C GLN A 287 5.43 8.12 -12.73
N ILE A 288 5.35 7.27 -11.72
CA ILE A 288 4.66 5.99 -11.78
C ILE A 288 3.74 5.82 -10.57
N HIS A 289 2.60 5.17 -10.78
CA HIS A 289 1.54 5.00 -9.81
C HIS A 289 1.14 3.54 -9.66
N GLY A 290 0.73 3.16 -8.44
CA GLY A 290 0.36 1.79 -8.08
C GLY A 290 1.52 0.96 -7.52
N SER A 291 1.29 0.30 -6.36
CA SER A 291 2.32 -0.44 -5.62
C SER A 291 2.98 -1.55 -6.42
N LYS A 292 2.19 -2.24 -7.25
CA LYS A 292 2.61 -3.38 -8.08
C LYS A 292 2.45 -3.07 -9.58
N ARG A 293 2.34 -1.79 -9.95
CA ARG A 293 2.09 -1.32 -11.31
C ARG A 293 2.93 -0.11 -11.63
N SER A 294 2.99 0.23 -12.90
CA SER A 294 3.73 1.39 -13.42
C SER A 294 2.83 2.26 -14.32
N LEU A 295 1.63 2.59 -13.83
CA LEU A 295 0.76 3.56 -14.50
C LEU A 295 1.45 4.93 -14.51
N ARG A 296 1.31 5.69 -15.58
CA ARG A 296 2.19 6.82 -15.86
C ARG A 296 1.66 8.18 -15.43
N SER A 297 0.38 8.27 -15.12
CA SER A 297 -0.22 9.51 -14.65
C SER A 297 -1.25 9.25 -13.56
N VAL A 298 -1.59 10.29 -12.81
CA VAL A 298 -2.67 10.23 -11.81
C VAL A 298 -4.01 9.95 -12.49
N GLU A 299 -4.22 10.48 -13.69
CA GLU A 299 -5.41 10.21 -14.51
C GLU A 299 -5.51 8.73 -14.88
N ASP A 300 -4.43 8.14 -15.39
CA ASP A 300 -4.39 6.70 -15.72
C ASP A 300 -4.71 5.84 -14.49
N PHE A 301 -4.13 6.20 -13.34
CA PHE A 301 -4.37 5.47 -12.10
C PHE A 301 -5.82 5.65 -11.62
N THR A 302 -6.32 6.87 -11.64
CA THR A 302 -7.70 7.19 -11.22
C THR A 302 -8.73 6.48 -12.11
N GLU A 303 -8.51 6.45 -13.41
CA GLU A 303 -9.36 5.70 -14.36
C GLU A 303 -9.28 4.19 -14.09
N PHE A 304 -8.06 3.69 -13.94
CA PHE A 304 -7.81 2.29 -13.67
C PHE A 304 -8.52 1.83 -12.39
N GLU A 305 -8.40 2.56 -11.27
CA GLU A 305 -9.04 2.21 -10.01
C GLU A 305 -10.57 2.24 -10.13
N GLN A 306 -11.14 3.23 -10.80
CA GLN A 306 -12.58 3.27 -11.03
C GLN A 306 -13.07 2.08 -11.85
N ARG A 307 -12.35 1.73 -12.91
CA ARG A 307 -12.70 0.60 -13.77
C ARG A 307 -12.55 -0.73 -13.04
N THR A 308 -11.46 -0.95 -12.34
CA THR A 308 -11.23 -2.19 -11.60
C THR A 308 -12.14 -2.31 -10.38
N ALA A 309 -12.34 -1.23 -9.66
CA ALA A 309 -13.20 -1.21 -8.48
C ALA A 309 -14.66 -1.51 -8.83
N TYR A 310 -15.17 -0.95 -9.93
CA TYR A 310 -16.58 -1.16 -10.30
C TYR A 310 -16.83 -2.45 -11.08
N PHE A 311 -15.88 -2.86 -11.93
CA PHE A 311 -16.15 -3.86 -12.97
C PHE A 311 -15.04 -4.90 -13.13
N ASP A 312 -14.17 -5.02 -12.18
CA ASP A 312 -13.08 -6.00 -12.15
C ASP A 312 -12.15 -5.91 -13.38
N GLY A 313 -11.89 -4.69 -13.86
CA GLY A 313 -11.05 -4.43 -15.01
C GLY A 313 -11.74 -4.63 -16.38
N ASP A 314 -13.00 -5.06 -16.42
CA ASP A 314 -13.73 -5.31 -17.67
C ASP A 314 -14.50 -4.07 -18.13
N HIS A 315 -13.93 -3.34 -19.11
CA HIS A 315 -14.56 -2.15 -19.68
C HIS A 315 -15.80 -2.46 -20.54
N VAL A 316 -15.99 -3.68 -21.03
CA VAL A 316 -17.20 -4.08 -21.74
C VAL A 316 -18.35 -4.23 -20.76
N ILE A 317 -18.10 -4.85 -19.59
CA ILE A 317 -19.09 -4.91 -18.51
C ILE A 317 -19.38 -3.51 -17.99
N ALA A 318 -18.37 -2.65 -17.82
CA ALA A 318 -18.53 -1.26 -17.45
C ALA A 318 -19.48 -0.50 -18.39
N ALA A 319 -19.25 -0.60 -19.70
CA ALA A 319 -20.09 0.04 -20.70
C ALA A 319 -21.55 -0.47 -20.68
N LYS A 320 -21.76 -1.79 -20.51
CA LYS A 320 -23.10 -2.38 -20.37
C LYS A 320 -23.86 -1.86 -19.13
N LYS A 321 -23.14 -1.47 -18.10
CA LYS A 321 -23.70 -0.87 -16.87
C LYS A 321 -23.79 0.65 -16.94
N GLY A 322 -23.56 1.26 -18.11
CA GLY A 322 -23.69 2.70 -18.32
C GLY A 322 -22.44 3.52 -17.96
N VAL A 323 -21.31 2.88 -17.70
CA VAL A 323 -20.04 3.58 -17.45
C VAL A 323 -19.29 3.72 -18.78
N HIS A 324 -19.32 4.91 -19.36
CA HIS A 324 -18.67 5.24 -20.61
C HIS A 324 -17.41 6.05 -20.35
N LEU A 325 -16.23 5.40 -20.44
CA LEU A 325 -14.94 6.02 -20.12
C LEU A 325 -14.66 7.33 -20.88
N PRO A 326 -14.97 7.47 -22.18
CA PRO A 326 -14.81 8.74 -22.88
C PRO A 326 -15.61 9.89 -22.27
N ASP A 327 -16.82 9.60 -21.79
CA ASP A 327 -17.70 10.61 -21.17
C ASP A 327 -17.23 11.00 -19.75
N ARG A 328 -16.33 10.22 -19.17
CA ARG A 328 -15.77 10.44 -17.84
C ARG A 328 -14.42 11.13 -17.83
N THR A 329 -13.83 11.41 -18.97
CA THR A 329 -12.48 12.00 -19.07
C THR A 329 -12.35 13.28 -18.24
N SER A 330 -13.34 14.17 -18.27
CA SER A 330 -13.33 15.40 -17.47
C SER A 330 -13.40 15.12 -15.97
N GLN A 331 -14.17 14.14 -15.54
CA GLN A 331 -14.27 13.74 -14.13
C GLN A 331 -12.95 13.18 -13.62
N VAL A 332 -12.33 12.29 -14.40
CA VAL A 332 -11.00 11.73 -14.08
C VAL A 332 -9.96 12.84 -13.97
N ALA A 333 -9.95 13.79 -14.92
CA ALA A 333 -9.04 14.92 -14.87
C ALA A 333 -9.25 15.83 -13.64
N MET A 334 -10.49 16.09 -13.25
CA MET A 334 -10.81 16.86 -12.04
C MET A 334 -10.35 16.15 -10.77
N MET A 335 -10.59 14.84 -10.67
CA MET A 335 -10.10 14.04 -9.53
C MET A 335 -8.57 14.01 -9.47
N ALA A 336 -7.90 13.87 -10.61
CA ALA A 336 -6.44 13.89 -10.68
C ALA A 336 -5.88 15.26 -10.27
N GLN A 337 -6.49 16.36 -10.70
CA GLN A 337 -6.08 17.70 -10.27
C GLN A 337 -6.20 17.87 -8.75
N MET A 338 -7.27 17.37 -8.14
CA MET A 338 -7.38 17.41 -6.67
C MET A 338 -6.30 16.57 -6.00
N GLN A 339 -6.06 15.34 -6.46
CA GLN A 339 -5.02 14.47 -5.91
C GLN A 339 -3.63 15.11 -6.00
N ASN A 340 -3.33 15.80 -7.09
CA ASN A 340 -2.06 16.53 -7.29
C ASN A 340 -1.90 17.77 -6.37
N MET A 341 -2.94 18.18 -5.64
CA MET A 341 -2.82 19.27 -4.65
C MET A 341 -2.34 18.77 -3.29
N LEU A 342 -2.47 17.48 -2.99
CA LEU A 342 -2.14 16.93 -1.69
C LEU A 342 -0.63 16.90 -1.47
N ASP A 343 -0.18 17.68 -0.48
CA ASP A 343 1.23 17.84 -0.17
C ASP A 343 1.68 16.98 1.01
N PHE A 344 2.98 16.86 1.15
CA PHE A 344 3.62 16.28 2.31
C PHE A 344 3.41 17.15 3.56
N PRO A 345 3.50 16.57 4.76
CA PRO A 345 3.58 17.34 5.97
C PRO A 345 4.87 18.20 5.97
N PRO A 346 4.86 19.35 6.68
CA PRO A 346 6.05 20.15 6.85
C PRO A 346 7.21 19.34 7.47
N ALA A 347 8.41 19.52 6.93
CA ALA A 347 9.65 18.95 7.45
C ALA A 347 10.65 20.05 7.75
N PRO A 348 10.52 20.78 8.87
CA PRO A 348 11.23 22.03 9.13
C PRO A 348 12.74 21.86 9.33
N LYS A 349 13.22 20.62 9.50
CA LYS A 349 14.65 20.31 9.60
C LYS A 349 15.33 20.09 8.25
N LEU A 350 14.55 20.03 7.15
CA LEU A 350 15.09 19.80 5.81
C LEU A 350 15.27 21.10 5.04
N ASP A 351 16.37 21.19 4.32
CA ASP A 351 16.60 22.23 3.33
C ASP A 351 15.83 21.96 2.02
N THR A 352 15.98 22.85 1.03
CA THR A 352 15.34 22.72 -0.28
C THR A 352 15.84 21.54 -1.12
N PHE A 353 16.97 20.94 -0.76
CA PHE A 353 17.50 19.72 -1.37
C PHE A 353 17.04 18.46 -0.65
N GLY A 354 16.22 18.60 0.40
CA GLY A 354 15.74 17.50 1.22
C GLY A 354 16.77 16.97 2.21
N LEU A 355 17.85 17.70 2.47
CA LEU A 355 18.89 17.31 3.42
C LEU A 355 18.69 18.02 4.76
N LEU A 356 19.13 17.39 5.84
CA LEU A 356 19.04 17.97 7.18
C LEU A 356 19.90 19.24 7.29
N ASP A 357 19.30 20.29 7.85
CA ASP A 357 20.02 21.46 8.29
C ASP A 357 20.80 21.15 9.59
N PRO A 358 22.14 21.19 9.57
CA PRO A 358 22.94 20.89 10.76
C PRO A 358 22.70 21.84 11.95
N ALA A 359 22.07 23.00 11.71
CA ALA A 359 21.74 23.93 12.79
C ALA A 359 20.51 23.50 13.61
N THR A 360 19.64 22.66 13.04
CA THR A 360 18.38 22.25 13.66
C THR A 360 18.31 20.76 13.95
N ALA A 361 19.12 19.96 13.25
CA ALA A 361 19.15 18.51 13.42
C ALA A 361 20.02 18.09 14.61
N THR A 362 19.65 16.97 15.24
CA THR A 362 20.48 16.33 16.27
C THR A 362 21.66 15.55 15.65
N GLU A 363 22.67 15.26 16.45
CA GLU A 363 23.80 14.43 16.00
C GLU A 363 23.36 13.04 15.53
N GLN A 364 22.35 12.45 16.19
CA GLN A 364 21.80 11.15 15.81
C GLN A 364 21.09 11.20 14.46
N GLU A 365 20.31 12.26 14.19
CA GLU A 365 19.62 12.47 12.90
C GLU A 365 20.63 12.67 11.77
N LEU A 366 21.65 13.50 12.00
CA LEU A 366 22.74 13.73 11.02
C LEU A 366 23.52 12.43 10.72
N LYS A 367 23.79 11.64 11.76
CA LYS A 367 24.42 10.31 11.58
C LYS A 367 23.48 9.37 10.82
N GLY A 368 22.19 9.43 11.09
CA GLY A 368 21.17 8.66 10.36
C GLY A 368 21.14 9.02 8.87
N GLN A 369 21.19 10.32 8.53
CA GLN A 369 21.30 10.78 7.14
C GLN A 369 22.57 10.27 6.48
N GLU A 370 23.73 10.38 7.13
CA GLU A 370 24.98 9.85 6.60
C GLU A 370 24.88 8.34 6.27
N LEU A 371 24.32 7.57 7.20
CA LEU A 371 24.11 6.12 7.02
C LEU A 371 23.11 5.83 5.90
N PHE A 372 21.99 6.56 5.84
CA PHE A 372 20.96 6.42 4.82
C PHE A 372 21.53 6.64 3.41
N MET A 373 22.39 7.66 3.23
CA MET A 373 23.07 7.97 1.98
C MET A 373 24.21 6.98 1.66
N GLY A 374 24.83 6.41 2.70
CA GLY A 374 26.03 5.58 2.62
C GLY A 374 25.79 4.10 2.90
N LYS A 375 26.18 3.63 4.09
CA LYS A 375 26.23 2.21 4.48
C LYS A 375 24.87 1.51 4.35
N ALA A 376 23.79 2.17 4.73
CA ALA A 376 22.43 1.61 4.67
C ALA A 376 21.87 1.56 3.24
N ARG A 377 22.48 2.23 2.27
CA ARG A 377 22.14 2.20 0.84
C ARG A 377 20.70 2.59 0.50
N CYS A 378 19.95 3.19 1.43
CA CYS A 378 18.55 3.54 1.23
C CYS A 378 18.36 4.55 0.09
N ALA A 379 19.28 5.52 -0.03
CA ALA A 379 19.28 6.54 -1.08
C ALA A 379 19.49 5.98 -2.51
N GLN A 380 19.85 4.71 -2.67
CA GLN A 380 19.93 4.10 -4.01
C GLN A 380 18.56 3.97 -4.68
N CYS A 381 17.49 3.85 -3.86
CA CYS A 381 16.10 3.85 -4.31
C CYS A 381 15.37 5.10 -3.82
N HIS A 382 15.63 5.53 -2.59
CA HIS A 382 14.97 6.69 -1.97
C HIS A 382 15.86 7.94 -2.02
N ALA A 383 16.05 8.50 -3.24
CA ALA A 383 16.90 9.66 -3.46
C ALA A 383 16.19 10.96 -3.03
N PRO A 384 16.90 11.91 -2.34
CA PRO A 384 16.33 13.25 -2.06
C PRO A 384 16.10 14.04 -3.36
N PRO A 385 15.27 15.08 -3.37
CA PRO A 385 14.59 15.69 -2.21
C PRO A 385 13.31 14.99 -1.77
N PHE A 386 12.73 14.12 -2.62
CA PHE A 386 11.44 13.47 -2.35
C PHE A 386 11.58 12.01 -1.91
N TYR A 387 12.81 11.50 -1.83
CA TYR A 387 13.09 10.15 -1.34
C TYR A 387 12.37 9.05 -2.11
N LEU A 388 12.43 9.12 -3.43
CA LEU A 388 11.94 8.12 -4.38
C LEU A 388 12.80 8.15 -5.66
N ASP A 389 12.70 7.13 -6.52
CA ASP A 389 13.44 7.03 -7.79
C ASP A 389 12.53 6.76 -9.00
N ASP A 390 11.22 6.75 -8.82
CA ASP A 390 10.22 6.45 -9.86
C ASP A 390 10.45 5.12 -10.60
N LYS A 391 10.93 4.11 -9.87
CA LYS A 391 11.21 2.78 -10.39
C LYS A 391 10.48 1.68 -9.62
N MET A 392 10.56 0.50 -10.19
CA MET A 392 10.08 -0.75 -9.58
C MET A 392 11.30 -1.61 -9.24
N HIS A 393 11.35 -2.14 -8.01
CA HIS A 393 12.44 -2.99 -7.53
C HIS A 393 11.92 -4.31 -7.00
N ASP A 394 12.56 -5.40 -7.45
CA ASP A 394 12.32 -6.74 -6.92
C ASP A 394 13.26 -7.00 -5.74
N LEU A 395 12.70 -7.08 -4.55
CA LEU A 395 13.45 -7.31 -3.31
C LEU A 395 13.88 -8.77 -3.14
N LYS A 396 13.30 -9.69 -3.92
CA LYS A 396 13.61 -11.14 -3.90
C LYS A 396 13.53 -11.74 -2.50
N VAL A 397 12.49 -11.37 -1.76
CA VAL A 397 12.30 -11.82 -0.36
C VAL A 397 12.10 -13.33 -0.29
N GLU A 398 11.53 -13.92 -1.33
CA GLU A 398 11.26 -15.37 -1.46
C GLU A 398 12.51 -16.26 -1.37
N ARG A 399 13.73 -15.70 -1.49
CA ARG A 399 14.95 -16.48 -1.30
C ARG A 399 15.20 -16.92 0.15
N PHE A 400 14.51 -16.30 1.10
CA PHE A 400 14.67 -16.55 2.55
C PHE A 400 13.73 -17.59 3.12
N TYR A 401 12.71 -18.03 2.38
CA TYR A 401 11.71 -18.97 2.88
C TYR A 401 11.25 -19.94 1.80
N GLU A 402 10.74 -21.10 2.22
CA GLU A 402 10.09 -22.04 1.29
C GLU A 402 8.67 -21.54 0.98
N PRO A 403 8.19 -21.70 -0.26
CA PRO A 403 6.81 -21.40 -0.60
C PRO A 403 5.86 -22.09 0.36
N GLN A 404 4.97 -21.32 0.97
CA GLN A 404 4.05 -21.81 1.98
C GLN A 404 2.61 -21.71 1.48
N MET A 405 1.79 -22.64 1.95
CA MET A 405 0.34 -22.52 1.84
C MET A 405 -0.22 -21.93 3.12
N ILE A 406 -0.98 -20.85 3.01
CA ILE A 406 -1.74 -20.27 4.12
C ILE A 406 -3.21 -20.27 3.73
N LYS A 407 -4.03 -20.97 4.50
CA LYS A 407 -5.48 -21.13 4.23
C LYS A 407 -5.73 -21.51 2.76
N GLU A 408 -5.04 -22.57 2.31
CA GLU A 408 -5.16 -23.11 0.96
C GLU A 408 -4.64 -22.20 -0.18
N GLN A 409 -3.95 -21.10 0.16
CA GLN A 409 -3.33 -20.18 -0.80
C GLN A 409 -1.81 -20.31 -0.77
N TYR A 410 -1.18 -20.35 -1.94
CA TYR A 410 0.27 -20.25 -2.05
C TYR A 410 0.75 -18.81 -1.84
N ILE A 411 1.84 -18.64 -1.09
CA ILE A 411 2.57 -17.37 -1.05
C ILE A 411 3.43 -17.31 -2.32
N HIS A 412 3.05 -16.44 -3.24
CA HIS A 412 3.78 -16.20 -4.47
C HIS A 412 4.97 -15.26 -4.25
N ALA A 413 5.94 -15.32 -5.19
CA ALA A 413 6.98 -14.31 -5.28
C ALA A 413 6.36 -12.92 -5.43
N GLU A 414 6.89 -11.95 -4.69
CA GLU A 414 6.32 -10.59 -4.68
C GLU A 414 6.60 -9.86 -6.00
N GLY A 415 7.76 -10.12 -6.62
CA GLY A 415 8.19 -9.43 -7.82
C GLY A 415 8.45 -7.94 -7.60
N PRO A 416 8.52 -7.13 -8.67
CA PRO A 416 8.82 -5.72 -8.57
C PRO A 416 7.75 -4.93 -7.80
N ILE A 417 8.22 -4.06 -6.91
CA ILE A 417 7.42 -3.14 -6.08
C ILE A 417 7.90 -1.72 -6.36
N LYS A 418 6.97 -0.78 -6.45
CA LYS A 418 7.27 0.63 -6.63
C LYS A 418 8.04 1.19 -5.44
N THR A 419 9.04 2.04 -5.70
CA THR A 419 9.62 2.93 -4.69
C THR A 419 8.63 4.04 -4.35
N PHE A 420 8.12 4.03 -3.12
CA PHE A 420 7.30 5.14 -2.61
C PHE A 420 8.19 6.22 -1.99
N THR A 421 7.67 7.45 -1.97
CA THR A 421 8.31 8.55 -1.24
C THR A 421 8.41 8.23 0.25
N LEU A 422 9.47 8.67 0.91
CA LEU A 422 9.58 8.62 2.37
C LEU A 422 9.25 9.96 3.04
N ARG A 423 8.85 10.99 2.27
CA ARG A 423 8.36 12.25 2.86
C ARG A 423 7.06 11.99 3.63
N GLY A 424 7.05 12.39 4.90
CA GLY A 424 5.95 12.12 5.82
C GLY A 424 5.79 10.65 6.23
N ILE A 425 6.83 9.82 6.09
CA ILE A 425 6.75 8.38 6.33
C ILE A 425 6.32 8.03 7.77
N LYS A 426 6.62 8.87 8.76
CA LYS A 426 6.22 8.65 10.15
C LYS A 426 4.71 8.62 10.36
N ASP A 427 3.94 9.23 9.43
CA ASP A 427 2.48 9.37 9.51
C ASP A 427 1.72 8.19 8.90
N SER A 428 2.39 7.28 8.19
CA SER A 428 1.74 6.25 7.37
C SER A 428 2.08 4.80 7.74
N PRO A 429 2.08 4.43 9.04
CA PRO A 429 2.12 3.01 9.39
C PRO A 429 0.79 2.33 9.00
N PRO A 430 0.79 1.00 8.78
CA PRO A 430 1.93 0.10 8.71
C PRO A 430 2.71 0.24 7.40
N TYR A 431 3.91 -0.34 7.32
CA TYR A 431 4.84 -0.12 6.22
C TYR A 431 4.96 -1.30 5.27
N LEU A 432 5.61 -1.08 4.13
CA LEU A 432 5.63 -1.86 2.91
C LEU A 432 4.27 -1.85 2.18
N HIS A 433 4.30 -2.36 0.94
CA HIS A 433 3.14 -2.38 0.04
C HIS A 433 1.95 -3.24 0.53
N ASP A 434 2.17 -4.08 1.52
CA ASP A 434 1.15 -4.94 2.14
C ASP A 434 0.99 -4.70 3.65
N GLY A 435 1.67 -3.69 4.20
CA GLY A 435 1.52 -3.26 5.57
C GLY A 435 2.03 -4.27 6.62
N ARG A 436 2.96 -5.16 6.25
CA ARG A 436 3.47 -6.19 7.17
C ARG A 436 4.42 -5.69 8.24
N LEU A 437 4.93 -4.47 8.14
CA LEU A 437 5.87 -3.89 9.09
C LEU A 437 5.17 -2.81 9.91
N LEU A 438 5.15 -2.97 11.24
CA LEU A 438 4.32 -2.13 12.11
C LEU A 438 5.02 -0.82 12.53
N THR A 439 6.37 -0.79 12.46
CA THR A 439 7.18 0.35 12.88
C THR A 439 8.29 0.66 11.87
N LEU A 440 8.89 1.84 11.98
CA LEU A 440 10.08 2.17 11.19
C LEU A 440 11.28 1.29 11.60
N GLU A 441 11.35 0.88 12.86
CA GLU A 441 12.36 -0.05 13.34
C GLU A 441 12.21 -1.44 12.67
N ASP A 442 10.98 -1.96 12.54
CA ASP A 442 10.73 -3.18 11.76
C ASP A 442 11.19 -3.01 10.30
N THR A 443 10.96 -1.83 9.72
CA THR A 443 11.35 -1.52 8.34
C THR A 443 12.87 -1.53 8.19
N VAL A 444 13.60 -0.90 9.10
CA VAL A 444 15.06 -0.89 9.08
C VAL A 444 15.63 -2.29 9.31
N GLU A 445 15.06 -3.09 10.23
CA GLU A 445 15.48 -4.49 10.42
C GLU A 445 15.19 -5.36 9.20
N PHE A 446 14.03 -5.19 8.57
CA PHE A 446 13.70 -5.91 7.34
C PHE A 446 14.74 -5.65 6.26
N PHE A 447 15.04 -4.40 5.94
CA PHE A 447 16.04 -4.06 4.92
C PHE A 447 17.46 -4.42 5.35
N ASN A 448 17.77 -4.32 6.65
CA ASN A 448 19.05 -4.77 7.19
C ASN A 448 19.28 -6.26 6.86
N LEU A 449 18.25 -7.10 7.10
CA LEU A 449 18.32 -8.54 6.82
C LEU A 449 18.35 -8.84 5.32
N ILE A 450 17.36 -8.35 4.55
CA ILE A 450 17.22 -8.74 3.14
C ILE A 450 18.31 -8.17 2.24
N GLN A 451 18.93 -7.04 2.61
CA GLN A 451 20.03 -6.41 1.87
C GLN A 451 21.41 -6.72 2.46
N ASN A 452 21.46 -7.46 3.56
CA ASN A 452 22.69 -7.79 4.31
C ASN A 452 23.54 -6.53 4.59
N LEU A 453 22.93 -5.51 5.20
CA LEU A 453 23.56 -4.20 5.41
C LEU A 453 24.52 -4.21 6.60
N LYS A 454 24.37 -5.15 7.52
CA LYS A 454 25.16 -5.29 8.75
C LYS A 454 25.24 -4.01 9.58
N LEU A 455 24.07 -3.37 9.72
CA LEU A 455 23.92 -2.24 10.62
C LEU A 455 23.87 -2.74 12.06
N ASN A 456 24.65 -2.13 12.92
CA ASN A 456 24.55 -2.38 14.36
C ASN A 456 23.35 -1.64 14.96
N LYS A 457 23.12 -1.80 16.27
CA LYS A 457 21.96 -1.25 16.96
C LYS A 457 21.92 0.29 16.84
N GLU A 458 23.00 0.96 17.17
CA GLU A 458 23.13 2.42 17.15
C GLU A 458 22.93 2.99 15.73
N GLU A 459 23.45 2.29 14.72
CA GLU A 459 23.28 2.69 13.32
C GLU A 459 21.82 2.56 12.87
N LYS A 460 21.10 1.51 13.29
CA LYS A 460 19.68 1.34 12.99
C LYS A 460 18.83 2.43 13.66
N GLU A 461 19.09 2.71 14.93
CA GLU A 461 18.42 3.78 15.66
C GLU A 461 18.65 5.15 15.02
N ALA A 462 19.88 5.43 14.54
CA ALA A 462 20.18 6.67 13.84
C ALA A 462 19.41 6.77 12.50
N VAL A 463 19.34 5.70 11.71
CA VAL A 463 18.57 5.69 10.46
C VAL A 463 17.09 5.94 10.73
N VAL A 464 16.50 5.33 11.77
CA VAL A 464 15.10 5.57 12.17
C VAL A 464 14.90 7.02 12.61
N ALA A 465 15.83 7.58 13.42
CA ALA A 465 15.76 8.98 13.83
C ALA A 465 15.74 9.93 12.63
N PHE A 466 16.57 9.67 11.63
CA PHE A 466 16.54 10.43 10.38
C PHE A 466 15.21 10.25 9.62
N MET A 467 14.72 9.02 9.45
CA MET A 467 13.46 8.78 8.73
C MET A 467 12.26 9.48 9.39
N ARG A 468 12.28 9.67 10.70
CA ARG A 468 11.24 10.41 11.43
C ARG A 468 11.25 11.93 11.15
N THR A 469 12.30 12.45 10.53
CA THR A 469 12.40 13.88 10.14
C THR A 469 11.88 14.16 8.73
N LEU A 470 11.68 13.11 7.92
CA LEU A 470 11.24 13.21 6.54
C LEU A 470 9.74 13.52 6.47
#